data_c11d9450208cba284b8fd8d5a4a17431
#
_entry.id   c11d9450208cba284b8fd8d5a4a17431
#
_cell.length_a   1.000
_cell.length_b   1.000
_cell.length_c   1.000
_cell.angle_alpha   90.00
_cell.angle_beta   90.00
_cell.angle_gamma   90.00
#
_symmetry.space_group_name_H-M   'P 1'
#
loop_
_entity.id
_entity.type
_entity.pdbx_description
1 polymer ?
#
loop_
_entity_poly.entity_id
_entity_poly.type
_entity_poly.pdbx_seq_one_letter_code
_entity_poly.pdbx_strand_id
1 'polypeptide(L)'
;MLNNQNTQLPAPRVPVVDRDGQLMERSWYRFFSNFYNYFIALPYGSFYDTTTQTATANTPTAITFNSFANTNHTSIGIPASKIVFDADGLTTITFSIQFTNPSAADDDVYVWLRKNGVDVPYTASAVTVPKKHGSVDGSVVMTVNFHETYGPGDYLELYWITVNGDSKITTIPASVSPARPASPGVVLTVSQII
;
A
#
# COMPACT_ATOMS: atom_id res chain seq x y z
N MET A 1 19.72 5.04 3.55
CA MET A 1 20.08 5.88 4.72
C MET A 1 19.59 7.29 4.43
N LEU A 2 18.47 7.68 5.03
CA LEU A 2 18.24 9.11 5.17
C LEU A 2 19.47 9.64 5.89
N ASN A 3 20.33 10.33 5.16
CA ASN A 3 21.45 11.03 5.74
C ASN A 3 20.90 11.75 6.98
N ASN A 4 21.59 11.63 8.10
CA ASN A 4 21.31 12.33 9.33
C ASN A 4 21.24 13.84 9.01
N GLN A 5 20.11 14.22 8.40
CA GLN A 5 19.86 15.60 7.99
C GLN A 5 19.62 16.32 9.28
N ASN A 6 20.61 17.08 9.70
CA ASN A 6 20.52 17.91 10.89
C ASN A 6 19.40 18.94 10.69
N THR A 7 18.17 18.55 11.05
CA THR A 7 16.97 19.40 11.02
C THR A 7 16.89 20.27 12.27
N GLN A 8 17.97 20.37 13.05
CA GLN A 8 18.00 21.24 14.22
C GLN A 8 17.80 22.70 13.79
N LEU A 9 16.83 23.31 14.43
CA LEU A 9 16.61 24.74 14.29
C LEU A 9 17.90 25.48 14.61
N PRO A 10 18.35 26.43 13.78
CA PRO A 10 19.50 27.27 14.11
C PRO A 10 19.34 27.94 15.47
N ALA A 11 20.44 28.13 16.19
CA ALA A 11 20.40 28.75 17.50
C ALA A 11 19.72 30.15 17.45
N PRO A 12 18.96 30.55 18.48
CA PRO A 12 18.15 31.79 18.44
C PRO A 12 18.94 33.07 18.15
N ARG A 13 20.26 33.04 18.30
CA ARG A 13 21.15 34.20 18.04
C ARG A 13 21.75 34.22 16.63
N VAL A 14 21.46 33.18 15.81
CA VAL A 14 21.92 33.14 14.41
C VAL A 14 21.00 34.05 13.60
N PRO A 15 21.46 35.09 12.94
CA PRO A 15 20.63 35.95 12.11
C PRO A 15 20.09 35.15 10.90
N VAL A 16 18.90 35.50 10.44
CA VAL A 16 18.28 34.84 9.26
C VAL A 16 18.98 35.24 7.96
N VAL A 17 19.45 36.47 7.90
CA VAL A 17 20.21 37.01 6.76
C VAL A 17 21.65 37.28 7.17
N ASP A 18 22.55 37.28 6.19
CA ASP A 18 23.96 37.63 6.40
C ASP A 18 24.13 39.08 6.86
N ARG A 19 25.37 39.47 7.21
CA ARG A 19 25.67 40.82 7.71
C ARG A 19 25.35 41.92 6.68
N ASP A 20 25.39 41.58 5.41
CA ASP A 20 25.10 42.52 4.33
C ASP A 20 23.61 42.59 3.98
N GLY A 21 22.78 41.73 4.65
CA GLY A 21 21.33 41.71 4.48
C GLY A 21 20.84 41.22 3.10
N GLN A 22 21.72 40.61 2.30
CA GLN A 22 21.44 40.24 0.92
C GLN A 22 21.13 38.75 0.76
N LEU A 23 21.69 37.87 1.58
CA LEU A 23 21.57 36.44 1.46
C LEU A 23 21.10 35.82 2.78
N MET A 24 20.43 34.68 2.64
CA MET A 24 20.06 33.87 3.81
C MET A 24 21.32 33.30 4.45
N GLU A 25 21.44 33.39 5.76
CA GLU A 25 22.54 32.78 6.50
C GLU A 25 22.57 31.27 6.29
N ARG A 26 23.76 30.69 6.08
CA ARG A 26 23.98 29.32 5.66
C ARG A 26 23.27 28.27 6.55
N SER A 27 23.21 28.52 7.84
CA SER A 27 22.54 27.63 8.80
C SER A 27 21.03 27.58 8.59
N TRP A 28 20.40 28.73 8.30
CA TRP A 28 18.98 28.81 7.96
C TRP A 28 18.69 28.21 6.59
N TYR A 29 19.53 28.48 5.60
CA TYR A 29 19.40 27.86 4.27
C TYR A 29 19.44 26.33 4.36
N ARG A 30 20.41 25.78 5.13
CA ARG A 30 20.49 24.32 5.34
C ARG A 30 19.27 23.77 6.07
N PHE A 31 18.80 24.47 7.11
CA PHE A 31 17.59 24.06 7.82
C PHE A 31 16.38 23.99 6.89
N PHE A 32 16.10 25.06 6.14
CA PHE A 32 14.97 25.09 5.21
C PHE A 32 15.12 24.10 4.06
N SER A 33 16.32 23.91 3.54
CA SER A 33 16.60 22.95 2.48
C SER A 33 16.37 21.51 2.98
N ASN A 34 16.84 21.18 4.18
CA ASN A 34 16.62 19.87 4.78
C ASN A 34 15.14 19.64 5.10
N PHE A 35 14.46 20.65 5.61
CA PHE A 35 13.03 20.61 5.89
C PHE A 35 12.22 20.39 4.62
N TYR A 36 12.52 21.12 3.54
CA TYR A 36 11.92 20.94 2.24
C TYR A 36 12.13 19.50 1.72
N ASN A 37 13.39 19.04 1.73
CA ASN A 37 13.74 17.71 1.27
C ASN A 37 13.01 16.60 2.05
N TYR A 38 12.81 16.80 3.35
CA TYR A 38 12.04 15.88 4.18
C TYR A 38 10.60 15.72 3.66
N PHE A 39 9.92 16.82 3.34
CA PHE A 39 8.53 16.76 2.86
C PHE A 39 8.38 16.16 1.47
N ILE A 40 9.32 16.42 0.56
CA ILE A 40 9.24 15.86 -0.80
C ILE A 40 9.68 14.40 -0.88
N ALA A 41 10.38 13.90 0.14
CA ALA A 41 10.89 12.53 0.19
C ALA A 41 9.91 11.54 0.85
N LEU A 42 8.71 11.97 1.28
CA LEU A 42 7.75 11.07 1.90
C LEU A 42 7.28 9.98 0.90
N PRO A 43 7.47 8.68 1.22
CA PRO A 43 6.97 7.61 0.39
C PRO A 43 5.44 7.59 0.36
N TYR A 44 4.89 7.43 -0.82
CA TYR A 44 3.48 7.11 -1.02
C TYR A 44 3.28 6.33 -2.31
N GLY A 45 2.19 5.59 -2.40
CA GLY A 45 1.82 4.90 -3.61
C GLY A 45 0.40 4.36 -3.56
N SER A 46 -0.23 4.26 -4.74
CA SER A 46 -1.50 3.59 -4.92
C SER A 46 -1.34 2.58 -6.05
N PHE A 47 -1.44 1.29 -5.69
CA PHE A 47 -1.24 0.14 -6.55
C PHE A 47 -2.53 -0.63 -6.70
N TYR A 48 -2.79 -1.19 -7.88
CA TYR A 48 -4.01 -1.95 -8.11
C TYR A 48 -3.82 -3.03 -9.17
N ASP A 49 -4.74 -3.98 -9.19
CA ASP A 49 -4.78 -5.01 -10.23
C ASP A 49 -6.16 -5.05 -10.89
N THR A 50 -6.14 -5.09 -12.23
CA THR A 50 -7.33 -5.11 -13.10
C THR A 50 -7.63 -6.50 -13.66
N THR A 51 -6.96 -7.53 -13.15
CA THR A 51 -7.17 -8.92 -13.54
C THR A 51 -7.80 -9.72 -12.39
N THR A 52 -8.43 -10.85 -12.73
CA THR A 52 -8.93 -11.78 -11.73
C THR A 52 -7.78 -12.63 -11.18
N GLN A 53 -7.68 -12.73 -9.85
CA GLN A 53 -6.71 -13.59 -9.20
C GLN A 53 -7.40 -14.74 -8.49
N THR A 54 -6.81 -15.93 -8.57
CA THR A 54 -7.29 -17.16 -7.93
C THR A 54 -6.20 -17.78 -7.08
N ALA A 55 -6.58 -18.53 -6.06
CA ALA A 55 -5.66 -19.30 -5.25
C ALA A 55 -6.11 -20.76 -5.13
N THR A 56 -5.17 -21.65 -4.88
CA THR A 56 -5.47 -23.03 -4.52
C THR A 56 -5.92 -23.08 -3.06
N ALA A 57 -6.88 -23.94 -2.75
CA ALA A 57 -7.38 -24.14 -1.38
C ALA A 57 -6.24 -24.32 -0.37
N ASN A 58 -6.33 -23.62 0.74
CA ASN A 58 -5.37 -23.65 1.85
C ASN A 58 -3.90 -23.39 1.45
N THR A 59 -3.67 -22.69 0.33
CA THR A 59 -2.32 -22.40 -0.15
C THR A 59 -2.06 -20.91 -0.09
N PRO A 60 -1.10 -20.42 0.72
CA PRO A 60 -0.70 -19.03 0.75
C PRO A 60 -0.28 -18.54 -0.65
N THR A 61 -0.98 -17.54 -1.15
CA THR A 61 -0.77 -17.00 -2.50
C THR A 61 -0.51 -15.50 -2.40
N ALA A 62 0.50 -15.01 -3.11
CA ALA A 62 0.78 -13.58 -3.16
C ALA A 62 -0.24 -12.87 -4.06
N ILE A 63 -0.75 -11.73 -3.60
CA ILE A 63 -1.56 -10.82 -4.42
C ILE A 63 -0.63 -10.04 -5.34
N THR A 64 -0.97 -9.94 -6.60
CA THR A 64 -0.18 -9.21 -7.61
C THR A 64 -0.80 -7.87 -7.95
N PHE A 65 0.03 -6.97 -8.49
CA PHE A 65 -0.36 -5.63 -8.93
C PHE A 65 0.15 -5.40 -10.35
N ASN A 66 -0.73 -4.95 -11.24
CA ASN A 66 -0.36 -4.70 -12.64
C ASN A 66 -0.33 -3.20 -12.99
N SER A 67 -0.72 -2.33 -12.07
CA SER A 67 -0.87 -0.91 -12.34
C SER A 67 -0.68 -0.07 -11.06
N PHE A 68 -0.38 1.21 -11.26
CA PHE A 68 -0.31 2.19 -10.19
C PHE A 68 -0.90 3.54 -10.66
N ALA A 69 -1.39 4.36 -9.73
CA ALA A 69 -1.89 5.70 -10.02
C ALA A 69 -0.82 6.76 -9.75
N ASN A 70 -0.42 6.93 -8.50
CA ASN A 70 0.58 7.91 -8.08
C ASN A 70 1.57 7.22 -7.17
N THR A 71 2.86 7.46 -7.37
CA THR A 71 3.92 6.90 -6.54
C THR A 71 5.02 7.91 -6.30
N ASN A 72 5.61 7.86 -5.12
CA ASN A 72 6.83 8.56 -4.76
C ASN A 72 7.61 7.68 -3.79
N HIS A 73 8.88 7.41 -4.06
CA HIS A 73 9.71 6.52 -3.25
C HIS A 73 9.11 5.13 -3.00
N THR A 74 8.19 4.71 -3.86
CA THR A 74 7.58 3.37 -3.88
C THR A 74 7.37 2.89 -5.31
N SER A 75 7.48 1.59 -5.55
CA SER A 75 7.33 1.01 -6.89
C SER A 75 6.88 -0.45 -6.84
N ILE A 76 6.29 -0.95 -7.94
CA ILE A 76 6.05 -2.38 -8.12
C ILE A 76 7.40 -3.05 -8.44
N GLY A 77 7.75 -4.08 -7.66
CA GLY A 77 8.98 -4.85 -7.81
C GLY A 77 8.83 -6.08 -8.71
N ILE A 78 9.81 -6.99 -8.62
CA ILE A 78 9.80 -8.30 -9.28
C ILE A 78 9.95 -9.38 -8.20
N PRO A 79 8.98 -10.34 -8.08
CA PRO A 79 7.70 -10.41 -8.80
C PRO A 79 6.77 -9.24 -8.52
N ALA A 80 5.72 -9.08 -9.32
CA ALA A 80 4.77 -7.97 -9.25
C ALA A 80 3.84 -7.99 -8.01
N SER A 81 4.07 -8.90 -7.06
CA SER A 81 3.47 -8.91 -5.73
C SER A 81 4.17 -7.95 -4.75
N LYS A 82 5.40 -7.53 -5.06
CA LYS A 82 6.23 -6.70 -4.19
C LYS A 82 5.97 -5.22 -4.41
N ILE A 83 5.71 -4.50 -3.34
CA ILE A 83 5.79 -3.05 -3.31
C ILE A 83 7.06 -2.66 -2.58
N VAL A 84 8.01 -2.10 -3.31
CA VAL A 84 9.35 -1.76 -2.84
C VAL A 84 9.41 -0.32 -2.37
N PHE A 85 10.09 -0.08 -1.26
CA PHE A 85 10.34 1.25 -0.69
C PHE A 85 11.79 1.65 -0.90
N ASP A 86 12.06 2.91 -1.18
CA ASP A 86 13.42 3.45 -1.31
C ASP A 86 13.74 4.54 -0.26
N ALA A 87 12.83 4.78 0.69
CA ALA A 87 13.02 5.69 1.81
C ALA A 87 12.50 5.09 3.13
N ASP A 88 13.06 5.56 4.25
CA ASP A 88 12.68 5.12 5.60
C ASP A 88 11.38 5.81 6.05
N GLY A 89 10.57 5.09 6.82
CA GLY A 89 9.51 5.71 7.60
C GLY A 89 8.41 4.77 8.08
N LEU A 90 7.62 5.28 9.03
CA LEU A 90 6.38 4.65 9.46
C LEU A 90 5.31 4.86 8.38
N THR A 91 4.80 3.79 7.85
CA THR A 91 3.90 3.79 6.69
C THR A 91 2.53 3.30 7.09
N THR A 92 1.50 4.05 6.72
CA THR A 92 0.11 3.58 6.70
C THR A 92 -0.09 2.72 5.46
N ILE A 93 -0.65 1.54 5.65
CA ILE A 93 -0.96 0.56 4.61
C ILE A 93 -2.46 0.35 4.65
N THR A 94 -3.16 0.69 3.58
CA THR A 94 -4.59 0.41 3.44
C THR A 94 -4.81 -0.43 2.19
N PHE A 95 -5.51 -1.54 2.33
CA PHE A 95 -5.93 -2.30 1.16
C PHE A 95 -7.44 -2.48 1.12
N SER A 96 -7.97 -2.57 -0.09
CA SER A 96 -9.36 -2.92 -0.36
C SER A 96 -9.38 -4.00 -1.43
N ILE A 97 -10.02 -5.13 -1.12
CA ILE A 97 -10.06 -6.31 -1.99
C ILE A 97 -11.51 -6.71 -2.22
N GLN A 98 -11.87 -6.92 -3.48
CA GLN A 98 -13.18 -7.39 -3.89
C GLN A 98 -13.14 -8.90 -4.10
N PHE A 99 -13.79 -9.65 -3.21
CA PHE A 99 -13.93 -11.10 -3.33
C PHE A 99 -15.27 -11.45 -3.93
N THR A 100 -15.26 -12.49 -4.80
CA THR A 100 -16.47 -13.16 -5.31
C THR A 100 -16.35 -14.65 -5.10
N ASN A 101 -17.49 -15.32 -4.89
CA ASN A 101 -17.58 -16.75 -4.68
C ASN A 101 -18.69 -17.33 -5.59
N PRO A 102 -18.32 -18.07 -6.64
CA PRO A 102 -19.27 -18.72 -7.54
C PRO A 102 -19.79 -20.07 -7.02
N SER A 103 -19.34 -20.53 -5.84
CA SER A 103 -19.68 -21.82 -5.25
C SER A 103 -21.05 -21.80 -4.57
N ALA A 104 -21.60 -22.98 -4.32
CA ALA A 104 -22.83 -23.16 -3.55
C ALA A 104 -22.58 -23.24 -2.02
N ALA A 105 -21.33 -23.11 -1.56
CA ALA A 105 -20.93 -23.05 -0.17
C ALA A 105 -20.22 -21.73 0.13
N ASP A 106 -20.34 -21.25 1.37
CA ASP A 106 -19.56 -20.12 1.85
C ASP A 106 -18.06 -20.48 1.89
N ASP A 107 -17.19 -19.50 1.72
CA ASP A 107 -15.74 -19.72 1.72
C ASP A 107 -15.04 -18.67 2.59
N ASP A 108 -14.21 -19.13 3.51
CA ASP A 108 -13.45 -18.26 4.37
C ASP A 108 -12.14 -17.85 3.69
N VAL A 109 -11.87 -16.56 3.73
CA VAL A 109 -10.66 -15.95 3.17
C VAL A 109 -9.90 -15.24 4.26
N TYR A 110 -8.59 -15.41 4.26
CA TYR A 110 -7.66 -14.69 5.14
C TYR A 110 -6.69 -13.89 4.30
N VAL A 111 -6.40 -12.66 4.74
CA VAL A 111 -5.40 -11.76 4.12
C VAL A 111 -4.47 -11.23 5.19
N TRP A 112 -3.15 -11.17 4.90
CA TRP A 112 -2.15 -10.64 5.81
C TRP A 112 -1.02 -9.95 5.09
N LEU A 113 -0.19 -9.22 5.83
CA LEU A 113 1.00 -8.54 5.34
C LEU A 113 2.22 -9.47 5.43
N ARG A 114 3.10 -9.35 4.45
CA ARG A 114 4.47 -9.85 4.45
C ARG A 114 5.46 -8.72 4.25
N LYS A 115 6.51 -8.72 5.07
CA LYS A 115 7.64 -7.79 4.93
C LYS A 115 8.89 -8.61 4.63
N ASN A 116 9.57 -8.32 3.53
CA ASN A 116 10.80 -8.98 3.14
C ASN A 116 10.70 -10.53 3.11
N GLY A 117 9.53 -11.04 2.70
CA GLY A 117 9.27 -12.48 2.63
C GLY A 117 8.89 -13.14 3.95
N VAL A 118 8.75 -12.38 5.05
CA VAL A 118 8.37 -12.86 6.38
C VAL A 118 6.98 -12.35 6.73
N ASP A 119 6.10 -13.23 7.24
CA ASP A 119 4.76 -12.86 7.67
C ASP A 119 4.81 -11.87 8.85
N VAL A 120 4.08 -10.76 8.74
CA VAL A 120 3.99 -9.77 9.82
C VAL A 120 2.97 -10.26 10.86
N PRO A 121 3.38 -10.48 12.12
CA PRO A 121 2.46 -10.95 13.15
C PRO A 121 1.27 -10.02 13.36
N TYR A 122 0.12 -10.58 13.71
CA TYR A 122 -1.13 -9.85 14.03
C TYR A 122 -1.74 -9.05 12.88
N THR A 123 -1.38 -9.35 11.62
CA THR A 123 -1.96 -8.70 10.44
C THR A 123 -2.95 -9.58 9.67
N ALA A 124 -3.15 -10.83 10.10
CA ALA A 124 -4.13 -11.70 9.47
C ALA A 124 -5.55 -11.21 9.76
N SER A 125 -6.28 -10.91 8.71
CA SER A 125 -7.68 -10.50 8.73
C SER A 125 -8.52 -11.53 7.98
N ALA A 126 -9.71 -11.83 8.48
CA ALA A 126 -10.59 -12.85 7.94
C ALA A 126 -11.92 -12.27 7.48
N VAL A 127 -12.46 -12.85 6.40
CA VAL A 127 -13.84 -12.59 5.95
C VAL A 127 -14.43 -13.86 5.36
N THR A 128 -15.71 -14.12 5.63
CA THR A 128 -16.48 -15.15 4.96
C THR A 128 -17.10 -14.58 3.69
N VAL A 129 -16.74 -15.12 2.52
CA VAL A 129 -17.36 -14.76 1.24
C VAL A 129 -18.60 -15.63 1.05
N PRO A 130 -19.80 -15.02 1.02
CA PRO A 130 -21.03 -15.80 0.95
C PRO A 130 -21.10 -16.62 -0.34
N LYS A 131 -21.81 -17.73 -0.29
CA LYS A 131 -22.13 -18.54 -1.46
C LYS A 131 -22.96 -17.78 -2.48
N LYS A 132 -22.97 -18.24 -3.72
CA LYS A 132 -23.86 -17.71 -4.76
C LYS A 132 -25.34 -17.89 -4.42
N HIS A 133 -26.14 -16.95 -4.88
CA HIS A 133 -27.60 -17.00 -4.86
C HIS A 133 -28.16 -17.11 -6.29
N GLY A 134 -28.63 -18.28 -6.66
CA GLY A 134 -29.05 -18.56 -8.04
C GLY A 134 -27.87 -18.44 -9.01
N SER A 135 -27.95 -17.52 -9.96
CA SER A 135 -26.91 -17.22 -10.94
C SER A 135 -25.96 -16.08 -10.52
N VAL A 136 -26.18 -15.48 -9.34
CA VAL A 136 -25.39 -14.35 -8.87
C VAL A 136 -24.34 -14.85 -7.87
N ASP A 137 -23.08 -14.60 -8.15
CA ASP A 137 -21.97 -14.93 -7.25
C ASP A 137 -22.10 -14.17 -5.94
N GLY A 138 -21.75 -14.83 -4.84
CA GLY A 138 -21.56 -14.15 -3.56
C GLY A 138 -20.44 -13.15 -3.66
N SER A 139 -20.54 -12.02 -2.94
CA SER A 139 -19.51 -10.98 -3.00
C SER A 139 -19.35 -10.28 -1.66
N VAL A 140 -18.11 -9.85 -1.37
CA VAL A 140 -17.77 -9.03 -0.21
C VAL A 140 -16.56 -8.17 -0.54
N VAL A 141 -16.48 -6.99 0.08
CA VAL A 141 -15.29 -6.14 0.04
C VAL A 141 -14.64 -6.17 1.42
N MET A 142 -13.35 -6.53 1.46
CA MET A 142 -12.53 -6.44 2.67
C MET A 142 -11.66 -5.20 2.57
N THR A 143 -11.73 -4.31 3.57
CA THR A 143 -10.85 -3.16 3.70
C THR A 143 -10.22 -3.17 5.08
N VAL A 144 -8.89 -3.09 5.13
CA VAL A 144 -8.10 -3.11 6.37
C VAL A 144 -7.00 -2.06 6.30
N ASN A 145 -6.65 -1.54 7.47
CA ASN A 145 -5.57 -0.57 7.64
C ASN A 145 -4.56 -1.07 8.66
N PHE A 146 -3.27 -0.92 8.34
CA PHE A 146 -2.14 -1.24 9.22
C PHE A 146 -1.11 -0.13 9.21
N HIS A 147 -0.22 -0.17 10.19
CA HIS A 147 0.98 0.65 10.25
C HIS A 147 2.20 -0.26 10.39
N GLU A 148 3.20 -0.04 9.55
CA GLU A 148 4.45 -0.80 9.58
C GLU A 148 5.60 0.10 9.12
N THR A 149 6.79 -0.10 9.68
CA THR A 149 7.98 0.66 9.30
C THR A 149 8.69 -0.01 8.15
N TYR A 150 9.07 0.76 7.12
CA TYR A 150 9.89 0.30 5.99
C TYR A 150 11.13 1.18 5.86
N GLY A 151 12.18 0.61 5.28
CA GLY A 151 13.42 1.29 4.91
C GLY A 151 13.79 1.05 3.46
N PRO A 152 14.82 1.73 2.95
CA PRO A 152 15.29 1.57 1.57
C PRO A 152 15.62 0.11 1.25
N GLY A 153 14.99 -0.42 0.21
CA GLY A 153 15.11 -1.81 -0.23
C GLY A 153 14.17 -2.79 0.45
N ASP A 154 13.44 -2.38 1.49
CA ASP A 154 12.37 -3.20 2.04
C ASP A 154 11.22 -3.31 1.05
N TYR A 155 10.46 -4.41 1.14
CA TYR A 155 9.25 -4.59 0.36
C TYR A 155 8.10 -5.16 1.18
N LEU A 156 6.89 -4.74 0.80
CA LEU A 156 5.60 -5.23 1.27
C LEU A 156 5.02 -6.19 0.23
N GLU A 157 4.40 -7.26 0.70
CA GLU A 157 3.49 -8.09 -0.07
C GLU A 157 2.20 -8.31 0.71
N LEU A 158 1.08 -8.44 -0.01
CA LEU A 158 -0.17 -8.98 0.53
C LEU A 158 -0.25 -10.47 0.16
N TYR A 159 -0.50 -11.29 1.15
CA TYR A 159 -0.78 -12.71 0.96
C TYR A 159 -2.21 -13.04 1.33
N TRP A 160 -2.78 -14.02 0.67
CA TRP A 160 -4.12 -14.50 0.97
C TRP A 160 -4.25 -16.01 0.84
N ILE A 161 -5.25 -16.55 1.52
CA ILE A 161 -5.68 -17.93 1.46
C ILE A 161 -7.20 -17.94 1.28
N THR A 162 -7.71 -18.82 0.45
CA THR A 162 -9.10 -19.26 0.40
C THR A 162 -9.16 -20.68 0.94
N VAL A 163 -10.06 -20.96 1.87
CA VAL A 163 -10.11 -22.26 2.55
C VAL A 163 -10.59 -23.37 1.59
N ASN A 164 -11.62 -23.08 0.79
CA ASN A 164 -12.20 -24.05 -0.14
C ASN A 164 -11.62 -23.92 -1.56
N GLY A 165 -10.91 -22.84 -1.90
CA GLY A 165 -10.42 -22.55 -3.24
C GLY A 165 -11.47 -21.96 -4.18
N ASP A 166 -12.62 -21.57 -3.64
CA ASP A 166 -13.77 -21.10 -4.42
C ASP A 166 -13.74 -19.60 -4.65
N SER A 167 -13.23 -18.83 -3.68
CA SER A 167 -13.17 -17.38 -3.73
C SER A 167 -12.12 -16.87 -4.72
N LYS A 168 -12.41 -15.74 -5.34
CA LYS A 168 -11.56 -15.04 -6.31
C LYS A 168 -11.49 -13.57 -5.96
N ILE A 169 -10.35 -12.95 -6.23
CA ILE A 169 -10.23 -11.49 -6.29
C ILE A 169 -10.68 -11.07 -7.67
N THR A 170 -11.76 -10.27 -7.75
CA THR A 170 -12.46 -10.04 -9.04
C THR A 170 -12.62 -8.56 -9.34
N THR A 171 -12.23 -8.16 -10.53
CA THR A 171 -12.48 -6.84 -11.10
C THR A 171 -13.97 -6.68 -11.45
N ILE A 172 -14.53 -5.52 -11.12
CA ILE A 172 -15.89 -5.17 -11.53
C ILE A 172 -15.81 -4.35 -12.81
N PRO A 173 -16.41 -4.81 -13.94
CA PRO A 173 -16.40 -4.05 -15.19
C PRO A 173 -17.26 -2.80 -15.11
N ALA A 174 -16.96 -1.81 -15.95
CA ALA A 174 -17.83 -0.67 -16.14
C ALA A 174 -19.23 -1.08 -16.59
N SER A 175 -20.25 -0.32 -16.22
CA SER A 175 -21.65 -0.56 -16.61
C SER A 175 -22.28 0.72 -17.10
N VAL A 176 -23.23 0.59 -18.03
CA VAL A 176 -24.03 1.73 -18.53
C VAL A 176 -25.40 1.82 -17.84
N SER A 177 -25.87 0.72 -17.21
CA SER A 177 -27.16 0.68 -16.49
C SER A 177 -27.06 -0.27 -15.27
N PRO A 178 -27.02 0.26 -14.03
CA PRO A 178 -26.72 1.66 -13.70
C PRO A 178 -25.33 2.07 -14.17
N ALA A 179 -25.17 3.33 -14.56
CA ALA A 179 -23.88 3.85 -15.00
C ALA A 179 -22.88 3.86 -13.84
N ARG A 180 -21.73 3.18 -14.02
CA ARG A 180 -20.63 3.14 -13.05
C ARG A 180 -19.31 2.85 -13.75
N PRO A 181 -18.19 3.37 -13.26
CA PRO A 181 -16.86 3.02 -13.77
C PRO A 181 -16.51 1.55 -13.44
N ALA A 182 -15.48 1.04 -14.10
CA ALA A 182 -14.82 -0.19 -13.69
C ALA A 182 -14.10 0.02 -12.33
N SER A 183 -13.98 -1.06 -11.55
CA SER A 183 -13.24 -1.08 -10.30
C SER A 183 -12.25 -2.25 -10.31
N PRO A 184 -10.98 -2.04 -9.92
CA PRO A 184 -10.01 -3.13 -9.82
C PRO A 184 -10.41 -4.13 -8.72
N GLY A 185 -9.88 -5.36 -8.82
CA GLY A 185 -10.12 -6.41 -7.83
C GLY A 185 -9.42 -6.15 -6.51
N VAL A 186 -8.28 -5.48 -6.54
CA VAL A 186 -7.51 -5.06 -5.37
C VAL A 186 -6.96 -3.66 -5.58
N VAL A 187 -6.99 -2.88 -4.53
CA VAL A 187 -6.29 -1.60 -4.39
C VAL A 187 -5.47 -1.64 -3.11
N LEU A 188 -4.21 -1.28 -3.20
CA LEU A 188 -3.30 -1.10 -2.08
C LEU A 188 -2.77 0.34 -2.10
N THR A 189 -2.97 1.04 -1.02
CA THR A 189 -2.43 2.39 -0.82
C THR A 189 -1.43 2.37 0.33
N VAL A 190 -0.28 2.96 0.11
CA VAL A 190 0.75 3.20 1.13
C VAL A 190 1.02 4.69 1.23
N SER A 191 1.17 5.19 2.45
CA SER A 191 1.59 6.57 2.70
C SER A 191 2.39 6.66 3.97
N GLN A 192 3.55 7.30 3.91
CA GLN A 192 4.35 7.56 5.09
C GLN A 192 3.69 8.62 5.97
N ILE A 193 3.76 8.39 7.28
CA ILE A 193 3.24 9.32 8.28
C ILE A 193 4.35 10.23 8.79
N ILE A 194 5.53 9.64 9.04
CA ILE A 194 6.74 10.30 9.57
C ILE A 194 7.98 9.54 9.12
#